data_12bc8a68460c02f2d1157bc8ebe0b1e1
#
_entry.id   12bc8a68460c02f2d1157bc8ebe0b1e1
#
_cell.length_a   1.000
_cell.length_b   1.000
_cell.length_c   1.000
_cell.angle_alpha   90.00
_cell.angle_beta   90.00
_cell.angle_gamma   90.00
#
_symmetry.space_group_name_H-M   'P 1'
#
loop_
_entity.id
_entity.type
_entity.pdbx_description
1 polymer ?
#
loop_
_entity_poly.entity_id
_entity_poly.type
_entity_poly.pdbx_seq_one_letter_code
_entity_poly.pdbx_strand_id
1 'polypeptide(L)'
;MKYYLALFVALNQFLFLSQTNFQLTNAVVIGQFDKPEDRFSIEITTTEILSSQGIKAIPSLNLLKAGADSRLLATDSIKALVRAKGFDTYIIVKVIGYDKRFKVSERKITFEEALGFGSLFHLYRDEAESISFEFSFFRDDQVVYREVIRCMSIADRNSVLKKFRKKLTKRVSKQWR
;
A
#
# COMPACT_ATOMS: atom_id res chain seq x y z
N MET A 1 -41.44 -30.55 2.98
CA MET A 1 -41.13 -29.28 2.29
C MET A 1 -40.84 -28.08 3.22
N LYS A 2 -41.35 -28.01 4.44
CA LYS A 2 -41.10 -26.87 5.36
C LYS A 2 -39.66 -26.77 5.88
N TYR A 3 -38.91 -27.87 6.00
CA TYR A 3 -37.55 -27.89 6.54
C TYR A 3 -36.45 -27.48 5.54
N TYR A 4 -36.68 -27.63 4.24
CA TYR A 4 -35.71 -27.22 3.22
C TYR A 4 -35.68 -25.71 3.03
N LEU A 5 -36.79 -25.00 3.31
CA LEU A 5 -36.84 -23.55 3.22
C LEU A 5 -36.03 -22.86 4.34
N ALA A 6 -36.07 -23.43 5.56
CA ALA A 6 -35.30 -22.93 6.71
C ALA A 6 -33.79 -23.11 6.55
N LEU A 7 -33.36 -24.21 5.93
CA LEU A 7 -31.95 -24.49 5.66
C LEU A 7 -31.35 -23.51 4.61
N PHE A 8 -32.17 -23.17 3.59
CA PHE A 8 -31.76 -22.25 2.52
C PHE A 8 -31.62 -20.81 3.02
N VAL A 9 -32.46 -20.36 3.97
CA VAL A 9 -32.39 -19.05 4.59
C VAL A 9 -31.16 -18.95 5.52
N ALA A 10 -30.84 -20.01 6.27
CA ALA A 10 -29.66 -20.04 7.14
C ALA A 10 -28.34 -20.00 6.34
N LEU A 11 -28.28 -20.65 5.18
CA LEU A 11 -27.09 -20.68 4.32
C LEU A 11 -26.80 -19.32 3.67
N ASN A 12 -27.83 -18.53 3.38
CA ASN A 12 -27.66 -17.18 2.82
C ASN A 12 -27.17 -16.14 3.85
N GLN A 13 -27.36 -16.35 5.14
CA GLN A 13 -26.87 -15.43 6.16
C GLN A 13 -25.35 -15.57 6.40
N PHE A 14 -24.73 -16.69 6.06
CA PHE A 14 -23.29 -16.91 6.19
C PHE A 14 -22.45 -16.23 5.07
N LEU A 15 -23.07 -15.82 3.97
CA LEU A 15 -22.35 -15.18 2.85
C LEU A 15 -22.19 -13.65 3.00
N PHE A 16 -22.80 -13.03 4.03
CA PHE A 16 -22.70 -11.59 4.28
C PHE A 16 -21.61 -11.18 5.30
N LEU A 17 -20.85 -12.13 5.81
CA LEU A 17 -19.78 -11.87 6.78
C LEU A 17 -18.42 -11.88 6.10
N SER A 18 -17.98 -10.75 5.59
CA SER A 18 -16.55 -10.30 5.57
C SER A 18 -16.30 -9.22 4.52
N GLN A 19 -17.03 -8.12 4.54
CA GLN A 19 -16.38 -6.87 4.18
C GLN A 19 -15.87 -6.27 5.48
N THR A 20 -14.69 -6.68 5.91
CA THR A 20 -13.93 -5.92 6.89
C THR A 20 -13.66 -4.56 6.26
N ASN A 21 -14.46 -3.55 6.67
CA ASN A 21 -14.19 -2.17 6.27
C ASN A 21 -12.77 -1.85 6.73
N PHE A 22 -11.82 -1.87 5.79
CA PHE A 22 -10.46 -1.45 6.07
C PHE A 22 -10.49 0.04 6.39
N GLN A 23 -10.07 0.39 7.61
CA GLN A 23 -9.95 1.76 8.05
C GLN A 23 -8.50 2.05 8.44
N LEU A 24 -7.93 3.08 7.85
CA LEU A 24 -6.58 3.53 8.10
C LEU A 24 -6.62 4.78 9.00
N THR A 25 -6.05 4.68 10.19
CA THR A 25 -5.95 5.79 11.15
C THR A 25 -4.55 6.39 11.21
N ASN A 26 -3.54 5.55 11.00
CA ASN A 26 -2.14 5.95 11.04
C ASN A 26 -1.29 5.05 10.14
N ALA A 27 -0.16 5.56 9.65
CA ALA A 27 0.76 4.75 8.83
C ALA A 27 2.19 5.25 8.81
N VAL A 28 3.12 4.30 8.70
CA VAL A 28 4.48 4.52 8.18
C VAL A 28 4.49 4.13 6.71
N VAL A 29 4.84 5.05 5.82
CA VAL A 29 4.89 4.83 4.38
C VAL A 29 6.30 4.42 3.95
N ILE A 30 6.40 3.32 3.22
CA ILE A 30 7.65 2.72 2.75
C ILE A 30 7.58 2.59 1.22
N GLY A 31 8.44 3.31 0.52
CA GLY A 31 8.60 3.18 -0.94
C GLY A 31 9.67 2.15 -1.28
N GLN A 32 9.32 1.13 -2.06
CA GLN A 32 10.28 0.17 -2.61
C GLN A 32 10.62 0.54 -4.05
N PHE A 33 11.67 1.35 -4.21
CA PHE A 33 12.14 1.86 -5.49
C PHE A 33 13.66 1.82 -5.53
N ASP A 34 14.20 1.50 -6.71
CA ASP A 34 15.64 1.40 -6.93
C ASP A 34 16.34 2.77 -6.86
N LYS A 35 15.63 3.84 -7.26
CA LYS A 35 16.15 5.21 -7.23
C LYS A 35 15.69 5.95 -5.96
N PRO A 36 16.62 6.51 -5.19
CA PRO A 36 16.30 7.25 -3.97
C PRO A 36 15.31 8.40 -4.19
N GLU A 37 15.40 9.08 -5.34
CA GLU A 37 14.52 10.21 -5.68
C GLU A 37 13.07 9.76 -5.89
N ASP A 38 12.86 8.57 -6.43
CA ASP A 38 11.55 8.00 -6.65
C ASP A 38 10.94 7.53 -5.33
N ARG A 39 11.76 6.87 -4.50
CA ARG A 39 11.38 6.51 -3.13
C ARG A 39 10.93 7.76 -2.36
N PHE A 40 11.77 8.79 -2.33
CA PHE A 40 11.45 10.05 -1.68
C PHE A 40 10.13 10.64 -2.19
N SER A 41 9.99 10.76 -3.52
CA SER A 41 8.80 11.37 -4.13
C SER A 41 7.52 10.61 -3.79
N ILE A 42 7.54 9.27 -3.81
CA ILE A 42 6.37 8.43 -3.52
C ILE A 42 6.05 8.44 -2.02
N GLU A 43 7.05 8.30 -1.14
CA GLU A 43 6.83 8.34 0.31
C GLU A 43 6.25 9.69 0.74
N ILE A 44 6.85 10.81 0.31
CA ILE A 44 6.38 12.15 0.66
C ILE A 44 4.98 12.41 0.09
N THR A 45 4.77 12.14 -1.20
CA THR A 45 3.44 12.35 -1.82
C THR A 45 2.35 11.53 -1.11
N THR A 46 2.64 10.28 -0.77
CA THR A 46 1.67 9.42 -0.08
C THR A 46 1.38 9.95 1.32
N THR A 47 2.42 10.32 2.08
CA THR A 47 2.31 10.90 3.42
C THR A 47 1.49 12.19 3.43
N GLU A 48 1.76 13.12 2.49
CA GLU A 48 1.01 14.36 2.35
C GLU A 48 -0.49 14.11 2.10
N ILE A 49 -0.80 13.17 1.20
CA ILE A 49 -2.19 12.83 0.86
C ILE A 49 -2.89 12.25 2.09
N LEU A 50 -2.27 11.30 2.79
CA LEU A 50 -2.83 10.72 4.01
C LEU A 50 -3.09 11.78 5.06
N SER A 51 -2.10 12.64 5.33
CA SER A 51 -2.21 13.73 6.31
C SER A 51 -3.30 14.73 5.94
N SER A 52 -3.45 15.08 4.66
CA SER A 52 -4.52 15.98 4.18
C SER A 52 -5.94 15.40 4.36
N GLN A 53 -6.04 14.08 4.52
CA GLN A 53 -7.29 13.37 4.81
C GLN A 53 -7.49 13.04 6.30
N GLY A 54 -6.63 13.60 7.18
CA GLY A 54 -6.73 13.39 8.63
C GLY A 54 -6.13 12.07 9.12
N ILE A 55 -5.41 11.34 8.28
CA ILE A 55 -4.71 10.11 8.65
C ILE A 55 -3.30 10.48 9.08
N LYS A 56 -2.90 10.14 10.32
CA LYS A 56 -1.55 10.38 10.82
C LYS A 56 -0.54 9.55 10.01
N ALA A 57 0.39 10.20 9.32
CA ALA A 57 1.36 9.48 8.48
C ALA A 57 2.77 10.06 8.56
N ILE A 58 3.77 9.19 8.45
CA ILE A 58 5.18 9.57 8.30
C ILE A 58 5.85 8.73 7.20
N PRO A 59 6.82 9.28 6.46
CA PRO A 59 7.64 8.50 5.55
C PRO A 59 8.66 7.67 6.34
N SER A 60 9.03 6.49 5.81
CA SER A 60 10.06 5.63 6.42
C SER A 60 11.43 6.31 6.49
N LEU A 61 11.66 7.30 5.63
CA LEU A 61 12.86 8.15 5.62
C LEU A 61 13.08 8.93 6.94
N ASN A 62 12.03 9.12 7.74
CA ASN A 62 12.15 9.73 9.07
C ASN A 62 12.57 8.72 10.16
N LEU A 63 12.64 7.45 9.85
CA LEU A 63 12.98 6.37 10.79
C LEU A 63 14.36 5.76 10.50
N LEU A 64 14.78 5.81 9.25
CA LEU A 64 16.03 5.22 8.79
C LEU A 64 16.99 6.31 8.31
N LYS A 65 18.28 6.10 8.55
CA LYS A 65 19.34 6.93 7.94
C LYS A 65 19.33 6.76 6.42
N ALA A 66 19.73 7.79 5.71
CA ALA A 66 19.87 7.72 4.24
C ALA A 66 20.76 6.54 3.85
N GLY A 67 20.30 5.75 2.88
CA GLY A 67 21.00 4.55 2.41
C GLY A 67 20.88 3.30 3.29
N ALA A 68 20.19 3.37 4.42
CA ALA A 68 19.95 2.19 5.26
C ALA A 68 19.00 1.20 4.59
N ASP A 69 19.26 -0.10 4.84
CA ASP A 69 18.40 -1.18 4.37
C ASP A 69 17.00 -1.07 4.96
N SER A 70 15.98 -1.10 4.12
CA SER A 70 14.57 -1.05 4.55
C SER A 70 14.17 -2.22 5.43
N ARG A 71 14.88 -3.36 5.37
CA ARG A 71 14.66 -4.52 6.25
C ARG A 71 14.86 -4.20 7.73
N LEU A 72 15.61 -3.15 8.06
CA LEU A 72 15.74 -2.67 9.44
C LEU A 72 14.40 -2.25 10.06
N LEU A 73 13.41 -1.86 9.25
CA LEU A 73 12.05 -1.55 9.72
C LEU A 73 11.34 -2.77 10.33
N ALA A 74 11.77 -3.98 9.99
CA ALA A 74 11.23 -5.22 10.57
C ALA A 74 11.87 -5.60 11.91
N THR A 75 12.94 -4.91 12.36
CA THR A 75 13.58 -5.17 13.66
C THR A 75 12.70 -4.75 14.82
N ASP A 76 12.77 -5.50 15.93
CA ASP A 76 11.94 -5.23 17.12
C ASP A 76 12.19 -3.84 17.71
N SER A 77 13.43 -3.34 17.67
CA SER A 77 13.79 -2.01 18.15
C SER A 77 13.10 -0.90 17.33
N ILE A 78 13.08 -1.00 16.02
CA ILE A 78 12.39 -0.01 15.17
C ILE A 78 10.88 -0.14 15.30
N LYS A 79 10.35 -1.38 15.35
CA LYS A 79 8.91 -1.60 15.59
C LYS A 79 8.47 -1.01 16.93
N ALA A 80 9.24 -1.19 17.99
CA ALA A 80 8.96 -0.60 19.30
C ALA A 80 8.96 0.95 19.23
N LEU A 81 9.94 1.56 18.55
CA LEU A 81 10.00 3.00 18.34
C LEU A 81 8.77 3.51 17.57
N VAL A 82 8.36 2.81 16.53
CA VAL A 82 7.20 3.14 15.68
C VAL A 82 5.91 3.07 16.51
N ARG A 83 5.72 2.02 17.30
CA ARG A 83 4.57 1.89 18.22
C ARG A 83 4.57 2.98 19.29
N ALA A 84 5.73 3.32 19.88
CA ALA A 84 5.84 4.41 20.86
C ALA A 84 5.46 5.77 20.26
N LYS A 85 5.65 5.98 18.94
CA LYS A 85 5.20 7.17 18.21
C LYS A 85 3.70 7.12 17.84
N GLY A 86 2.99 6.04 18.18
CA GLY A 86 1.57 5.83 17.92
C GLY A 86 1.26 5.44 16.48
N PHE A 87 2.12 4.63 15.85
CA PHE A 87 1.87 4.01 14.56
C PHE A 87 1.76 2.49 14.72
N ASP A 88 0.74 1.90 14.09
CA ASP A 88 0.46 0.47 14.08
C ASP A 88 0.45 -0.13 12.66
N THR A 89 0.37 0.72 11.64
CA THR A 89 0.23 0.29 10.26
C THR A 89 1.47 0.68 9.44
N TYR A 90 1.95 -0.25 8.62
CA TYR A 90 2.96 0.02 7.60
C TYR A 90 2.32 -0.09 6.23
N ILE A 91 2.62 0.84 5.32
CA ILE A 91 2.21 0.80 3.92
C ILE A 91 3.44 0.63 3.06
N ILE A 92 3.56 -0.50 2.37
CA ILE A 92 4.60 -0.71 1.37
C ILE A 92 4.02 -0.36 0.00
N VAL A 93 4.69 0.57 -0.70
CA VAL A 93 4.35 1.00 -2.05
C VAL A 93 5.43 0.54 -3.02
N LYS A 94 5.06 -0.23 -4.03
CA LYS A 94 5.98 -0.71 -5.08
C LYS A 94 5.34 -0.66 -6.45
N VAL A 95 6.17 -0.62 -7.49
CA VAL A 95 5.73 -0.85 -8.87
C VAL A 95 5.63 -2.35 -9.11
N ILE A 96 4.51 -2.81 -9.66
CA ILE A 96 4.30 -4.23 -10.00
C ILE A 96 4.28 -4.49 -11.51
N GLY A 97 4.25 -3.44 -12.32
CA GLY A 97 4.40 -3.58 -13.77
C GLY A 97 3.91 -2.38 -14.57
N TYR A 98 4.15 -2.51 -15.87
CA TYR A 98 3.80 -1.53 -16.90
C TYR A 98 2.81 -2.16 -17.88
N ASP A 99 1.96 -1.33 -18.50
CA ASP A 99 1.03 -1.66 -19.60
C ASP A 99 0.09 -2.85 -19.40
N LYS A 100 0.12 -3.48 -18.23
CA LYS A 100 -0.72 -4.62 -17.85
C LYS A 100 -1.74 -4.22 -16.79
N ARG A 101 -2.86 -4.95 -16.76
CA ARG A 101 -3.79 -4.89 -15.63
C ARG A 101 -3.37 -5.96 -14.61
N PHE A 102 -3.02 -5.53 -13.42
CA PHE A 102 -2.69 -6.42 -12.32
C PHE A 102 -3.86 -6.53 -11.35
N LYS A 103 -4.07 -7.73 -10.83
CA LYS A 103 -4.98 -7.99 -9.72
C LYS A 103 -4.18 -8.02 -8.43
N VAL A 104 -4.84 -7.74 -7.31
CA VAL A 104 -4.24 -7.90 -5.98
C VAL A 104 -3.89 -9.38 -5.77
N SER A 105 -2.70 -9.64 -5.26
CA SER A 105 -2.29 -11.01 -4.92
C SER A 105 -2.98 -11.47 -3.64
N GLU A 106 -3.52 -12.66 -3.64
CA GLU A 106 -4.10 -13.31 -2.45
C GLU A 106 -3.04 -14.00 -1.59
N ARG A 107 -1.78 -14.09 -2.06
CA ARG A 107 -0.69 -14.71 -1.33
C ARG A 107 -0.43 -13.94 -0.03
N LYS A 108 -0.50 -14.65 1.09
CA LYS A 108 -0.06 -14.12 2.39
C LYS A 108 1.46 -14.07 2.40
N ILE A 109 2.01 -12.93 2.73
CA ILE A 109 3.44 -12.70 2.93
C ILE A 109 3.63 -11.95 4.24
N THR A 110 4.74 -12.18 4.93
CA THR A 110 5.10 -11.42 6.13
C THR A 110 5.60 -10.03 5.75
N PHE A 111 5.65 -9.15 6.75
CA PHE A 111 6.21 -7.81 6.56
C PHE A 111 7.70 -7.86 6.16
N GLU A 112 8.49 -8.72 6.80
CA GLU A 112 9.90 -8.90 6.49
C GLU A 112 10.12 -9.40 5.06
N GLU A 113 9.35 -10.41 4.61
CA GLU A 113 9.38 -10.88 3.23
C GLU A 113 9.06 -9.75 2.25
N ALA A 114 8.03 -8.94 2.55
CA ALA A 114 7.63 -7.83 1.70
C ALA A 114 8.73 -6.76 1.56
N LEU A 115 9.50 -6.51 2.61
CA LEU A 115 10.65 -5.59 2.57
C LEU A 115 11.83 -6.15 1.75
N GLY A 116 11.95 -7.47 1.65
CA GLY A 116 12.99 -8.15 0.87
C GLY A 116 12.77 -8.13 -0.66
N PHE A 117 11.53 -7.90 -1.10
CA PHE A 117 11.21 -7.84 -2.53
C PHE A 117 11.52 -6.45 -3.09
N GLY A 118 12.78 -6.24 -3.53
CA GLY A 118 13.14 -5.07 -4.33
C GLY A 118 12.37 -5.04 -5.65
N SER A 119 11.91 -3.87 -6.09
CA SER A 119 11.34 -3.71 -7.42
C SER A 119 12.44 -3.51 -8.44
N LEU A 120 12.56 -4.42 -9.40
CA LEU A 120 13.45 -4.30 -10.55
C LEU A 120 12.86 -3.42 -11.67
N PHE A 121 11.68 -2.85 -11.45
CA PHE A 121 11.00 -2.05 -12.48
C PHE A 121 11.50 -0.61 -12.45
N HIS A 122 12.00 -0.16 -13.57
CA HIS A 122 12.35 1.24 -13.77
C HIS A 122 11.08 2.08 -13.94
N LEU A 123 11.02 3.22 -13.25
CA LEU A 123 9.96 4.23 -13.44
C LEU A 123 10.02 4.89 -14.83
N TYR A 124 11.08 4.62 -15.58
CA TYR A 124 11.41 5.24 -16.86
C TYR A 124 11.51 4.17 -17.94
N ARG A 125 10.39 3.68 -18.39
CA ARG A 125 10.33 2.91 -19.61
C ARG A 125 9.84 3.85 -20.70
N ASP A 126 10.68 4.11 -21.67
CA ASP A 126 10.48 5.17 -22.69
C ASP A 126 9.20 5.00 -23.54
N GLU A 127 8.57 3.83 -23.50
CA GLU A 127 7.37 3.51 -24.27
C GLU A 127 6.16 3.11 -23.41
N ALA A 128 6.26 3.21 -22.08
CA ALA A 128 5.17 2.75 -21.23
C ALA A 128 4.01 3.75 -21.19
N GLU A 129 2.82 3.32 -21.59
CA GLU A 129 1.60 4.13 -21.52
C GLU A 129 0.93 4.07 -20.14
N SER A 130 1.29 3.09 -19.33
CA SER A 130 0.72 2.93 -17.99
C SER A 130 1.67 2.26 -17.00
N ILE A 131 1.49 2.57 -15.72
CA ILE A 131 2.23 1.98 -14.60
C ILE A 131 1.24 1.59 -13.50
N SER A 132 1.50 0.47 -12.84
CA SER A 132 0.69 -0.04 -11.73
C SER A 132 1.49 -0.06 -10.44
N PHE A 133 0.94 0.58 -9.39
CA PHE A 133 1.47 0.58 -8.04
C PHE A 133 0.65 -0.36 -7.16
N GLU A 134 1.30 -1.22 -6.40
CA GLU A 134 0.68 -1.99 -5.33
C GLU A 134 0.92 -1.30 -4.00
N PHE A 135 -0.13 -1.22 -3.20
CA PHE A 135 -0.12 -0.81 -1.82
C PHE A 135 -0.42 -2.03 -0.97
N SER A 136 0.51 -2.42 -0.10
CA SER A 136 0.32 -3.51 0.86
C SER A 136 0.36 -2.94 2.27
N PHE A 137 -0.70 -3.17 3.03
CA PHE A 137 -0.88 -2.66 4.39
C PHE A 137 -0.61 -3.78 5.38
N PHE A 138 0.25 -3.52 6.35
CA PHE A 138 0.64 -4.48 7.36
C PHE A 138 0.32 -3.95 8.75
N ARG A 139 -0.26 -4.82 9.60
CA ARG A 139 -0.39 -4.66 11.06
C ARG A 139 0.08 -5.94 11.70
N ASP A 140 0.88 -5.83 12.77
CA ASP A 140 1.44 -6.99 13.48
C ASP A 140 2.04 -8.05 12.54
N ASP A 141 2.86 -7.56 11.57
CA ASP A 141 3.53 -8.36 10.54
C ASP A 141 2.60 -9.11 9.57
N GLN A 142 1.28 -8.87 9.63
CA GLN A 142 0.30 -9.50 8.75
C GLN A 142 -0.24 -8.50 7.74
N VAL A 143 -0.44 -8.97 6.52
CA VAL A 143 -1.14 -8.19 5.49
C VAL A 143 -2.61 -8.07 5.88
N VAL A 144 -3.07 -6.86 6.12
CA VAL A 144 -4.48 -6.57 6.44
C VAL A 144 -5.28 -6.06 5.26
N TYR A 145 -4.60 -5.43 4.28
CA TYR A 145 -5.26 -4.93 3.07
C TYR A 145 -4.25 -4.80 1.91
N ARG A 146 -4.72 -4.93 0.69
CA ARG A 146 -3.95 -4.66 -0.52
C ARG A 146 -4.78 -3.94 -1.55
N GLU A 147 -4.13 -3.06 -2.30
CA GLU A 147 -4.75 -2.36 -3.41
C GLU A 147 -3.76 -2.13 -4.55
N VAL A 148 -4.29 -2.08 -5.78
CA VAL A 148 -3.52 -1.73 -6.98
C VAL A 148 -4.09 -0.46 -7.61
N ILE A 149 -3.22 0.54 -7.78
CA ILE A 149 -3.54 1.79 -8.46
C ILE A 149 -2.79 1.84 -9.79
N ARG A 150 -3.52 1.79 -10.91
CA ARG A 150 -2.96 1.93 -12.24
C ARG A 150 -3.02 3.39 -12.71
N CYS A 151 -1.89 3.95 -13.11
CA CYS A 151 -1.76 5.25 -13.74
C CYS A 151 -1.61 5.08 -15.25
N MET A 152 -2.58 5.56 -16.03
CA MET A 152 -2.61 5.48 -17.49
C MET A 152 -2.27 6.82 -18.13
N SER A 153 -1.94 6.81 -19.42
CA SER A 153 -1.59 8.00 -20.20
C SER A 153 -0.42 8.74 -19.57
N ILE A 154 0.63 8.00 -19.25
CA ILE A 154 1.91 8.53 -18.75
C ILE A 154 2.85 8.77 -19.94
N ALA A 155 3.67 9.81 -19.85
CA ALA A 155 4.69 10.13 -20.84
C ALA A 155 6.08 10.24 -20.19
N ASP A 156 6.11 10.66 -18.93
CA ASP A 156 7.33 10.93 -18.17
C ASP A 156 7.09 10.76 -16.67
N ARG A 157 8.15 10.95 -15.87
CA ARG A 157 8.12 10.90 -14.41
C ARG A 157 7.07 11.86 -13.81
N ASN A 158 6.99 13.08 -14.31
CA ASN A 158 6.07 14.08 -13.78
C ASN A 158 4.62 13.70 -14.03
N SER A 159 4.33 13.16 -15.21
CA SER A 159 2.99 12.64 -15.55
C SER A 159 2.60 11.46 -14.66
N VAL A 160 3.55 10.56 -14.34
CA VAL A 160 3.34 9.48 -13.37
C VAL A 160 2.97 10.04 -12.01
N LEU A 161 3.77 10.94 -11.45
CA LEU A 161 3.53 11.51 -10.11
C LEU A 161 2.21 12.30 -10.07
N LYS A 162 1.87 13.05 -11.12
CA LYS A 162 0.58 13.76 -11.22
C LYS A 162 -0.60 12.80 -11.22
N LYS A 163 -0.53 11.71 -12.00
CA LYS A 163 -1.59 10.69 -12.07
C LYS A 163 -1.68 9.90 -10.77
N PHE A 164 -0.54 9.55 -10.18
CA PHE A 164 -0.44 8.90 -8.89
C PHE A 164 -1.14 9.72 -7.81
N ARG A 165 -0.75 11.00 -7.63
CA ARG A 165 -1.37 11.92 -6.68
C ARG A 165 -2.89 11.97 -6.85
N LYS A 166 -3.38 12.22 -8.06
CA LYS A 166 -4.82 12.31 -8.36
C LYS A 166 -5.57 11.04 -7.98
N LYS A 167 -5.04 9.87 -8.36
CA LYS A 167 -5.71 8.59 -8.11
C LYS A 167 -5.65 8.19 -6.65
N LEU A 168 -4.49 8.39 -6.00
CA LEU A 168 -4.32 8.08 -4.59
C LEU A 168 -5.25 8.93 -3.71
N THR A 169 -5.34 10.25 -3.94
CA THR A 169 -6.28 11.12 -3.22
C THR A 169 -7.71 10.59 -3.28
N LYS A 170 -8.16 10.19 -4.49
CA LYS A 170 -9.49 9.61 -4.67
C LYS A 170 -9.68 8.30 -3.90
N ARG A 171 -8.63 7.46 -3.81
CA ARG A 171 -8.68 6.19 -3.08
C ARG A 171 -8.76 6.41 -1.58
N VAL A 172 -7.85 7.20 -1.05
CA VAL A 172 -7.80 7.52 0.38
C VAL A 172 -9.14 8.04 0.86
N SER A 173 -9.72 9.03 0.16
CA SER A 173 -10.99 9.63 0.55
C SER A 173 -12.20 8.70 0.50
N LYS A 174 -12.15 7.61 -0.29
CA LYS A 174 -13.31 6.73 -0.51
C LYS A 174 -13.22 5.38 0.18
N GLN A 175 -12.01 4.86 0.40
CA GLN A 175 -11.82 3.46 0.77
C GLN A 175 -10.88 3.24 1.95
N TRP A 176 -10.00 4.18 2.28
CA TRP A 176 -9.01 3.98 3.36
C TRP A 176 -9.37 4.74 4.64
N ARG A 177 -10.41 5.58 4.58
CA ARG A 177 -10.83 6.43 5.68
C ARG A 177 -12.03 5.85 6.43
#